data_8cae92b4ff7ee9a896c2ffcb02c5ad0e
#
_entry.id   8cae92b4ff7ee9a896c2ffcb02c5ad0e
#
_cell.length_a   1.000
_cell.length_b   1.000
_cell.length_c   1.000
_cell.angle_alpha   90.00
_cell.angle_beta   90.00
_cell.angle_gamma   90.00
#
_symmetry.space_group_name_H-M   'P 1'
#
loop_
_entity.id
_entity.type
_entity.pdbx_description
1 polymer ?
#
loop_
_entity_poly.entity_id
_entity_poly.type
_entity_poly.pdbx_seq_one_letter_code
_entity_poly.pdbx_strand_id
1 'polypeptide(L)'
;MTVNHLLIKFYLTSLYAKPKQPIIQVLFILAIIYVAIQYVILTFVMYFIVTPEVFLFYNMLLSSGVTYILIVYFAVSVVFSQNDFFIMSHLPISPKRIIMAKIISGVVLPLVVVSILSIPTFFLVWIEWELGMAIKTILFILAMNVFITLFLLFILSIFNHFRTVFNETSVYLLRMIVILVLGISPIFYFVMRNYHAISVAIEKVDASTLSSLSASISALFEIGYRFTMQQSLVEALFPMSTIQSFIYFTTVIILCYVLFKATIIIIAAKYYECGLLVNKREKTTKVWGRGIKGTWVNYLQREYWILQSESYFKMQVILGLMLTPICAFIFLISIQMNMLKSDWVMNDERYLFVYLVLLMSCMNNISGTPYSREGKYYASSITLPFNPRKIYMAKVAVSSSISVGAVLISYVIYTLFGKGDMITVLFLFMTILLVIAYNVVTPLYDKKHPFLAWSNPSEAIKSNPTVLISLLYGAPVLIIALLLHLFLLLMKIPPLTAAIIISFVVLLCTIILIYGVTSKMKGYVGN
;
A
#
# COMPACT_ATOMS: atom_id res chain seq x y z
N MET A 1 25.00 -25.11 16.90
CA MET A 1 24.20 -24.19 16.09
C MET A 1 25.14 -23.19 15.41
N THR A 2 25.09 -23.06 14.09
CA THR A 2 25.97 -22.09 13.40
C THR A 2 25.50 -20.65 13.63
N VAL A 3 26.43 -19.70 13.68
CA VAL A 3 26.12 -18.25 13.84
C VAL A 3 25.07 -17.77 12.85
N ASN A 4 25.10 -18.27 11.63
CA ASN A 4 24.13 -17.91 10.60
C ASN A 4 22.69 -18.34 10.97
N HIS A 5 22.49 -19.53 11.53
CA HIS A 5 21.19 -20.01 11.97
C HIS A 5 20.61 -19.15 13.11
N LEU A 6 21.45 -18.73 14.06
CA LEU A 6 21.05 -17.85 15.16
C LEU A 6 20.63 -16.46 14.64
N LEU A 7 21.37 -15.90 13.68
CA LEU A 7 21.03 -14.63 13.06
C LEU A 7 19.69 -14.70 12.29
N ILE A 8 19.49 -15.74 11.49
CA ILE A 8 18.24 -15.95 10.75
C ILE A 8 17.08 -16.08 11.74
N LYS A 9 17.24 -16.88 12.82
CA LYS A 9 16.21 -17.02 13.85
C LYS A 9 15.91 -15.69 14.54
N PHE A 10 16.93 -14.89 14.85
CA PHE A 10 16.76 -13.55 15.43
C PHE A 10 15.90 -12.65 14.53
N TYR A 11 16.23 -12.55 13.24
CA TYR A 11 15.47 -11.72 12.31
C TYR A 11 14.06 -12.27 12.07
N LEU A 12 13.88 -13.58 11.97
CA LEU A 12 12.54 -14.18 11.84
C LEU A 12 11.68 -13.86 13.07
N THR A 13 12.22 -14.03 14.29
CA THR A 13 11.44 -13.74 15.50
C THR A 13 11.14 -12.26 15.69
N SER A 14 12.04 -11.36 15.27
CA SER A 14 11.81 -9.92 15.33
C SER A 14 10.77 -9.43 14.31
N LEU A 15 10.74 -10.06 13.12
CA LEU A 15 9.79 -9.76 12.05
C LEU A 15 8.38 -10.24 12.34
N TYR A 16 8.27 -11.43 12.93
CA TYR A 16 7.00 -12.12 13.12
C TYR A 16 6.61 -12.15 14.61
N ALA A 17 6.96 -11.10 15.34
CA ALA A 17 6.52 -10.92 16.71
C ALA A 17 4.98 -10.98 16.77
N LYS A 18 4.48 -11.96 17.54
CA LYS A 18 3.03 -12.13 17.71
C LYS A 18 2.43 -10.89 18.38
N PRO A 19 1.27 -10.41 17.91
CA PRO A 19 0.54 -9.36 18.62
C PRO A 19 0.30 -9.79 20.07
N LYS A 20 0.52 -8.90 21.02
CA LYS A 20 0.39 -9.22 22.46
C LYS A 20 -1.06 -9.50 22.88
N GLN A 21 -2.03 -8.94 22.16
CA GLN A 21 -3.46 -9.09 22.51
C GLN A 21 -4.07 -10.30 21.78
N PRO A 22 -4.70 -11.25 22.50
CA PRO A 22 -5.26 -12.46 21.91
C PRO A 22 -6.35 -12.19 20.87
N ILE A 23 -7.18 -11.17 21.09
CA ILE A 23 -8.22 -10.76 20.13
C ILE A 23 -7.61 -10.37 18.78
N ILE A 24 -6.50 -9.63 18.80
CA ILE A 24 -5.81 -9.22 17.57
C ILE A 24 -5.19 -10.42 16.85
N GLN A 25 -4.68 -11.41 17.59
CA GLN A 25 -4.18 -12.66 17.00
C GLN A 25 -5.31 -13.40 16.27
N VAL A 26 -6.48 -13.52 16.89
CA VAL A 26 -7.65 -14.17 16.27
C VAL A 26 -8.11 -13.41 15.03
N LEU A 27 -8.24 -12.09 15.09
CA LEU A 27 -8.62 -11.27 13.93
C LEU A 27 -7.61 -11.38 12.79
N PHE A 28 -6.31 -11.43 13.11
CA PHE A 28 -5.26 -11.60 12.10
C PHE A 28 -5.34 -12.97 11.42
N ILE A 29 -5.56 -14.03 12.21
CA ILE A 29 -5.75 -15.39 11.67
C ILE A 29 -7.01 -15.44 10.79
N LEU A 30 -8.13 -14.87 11.23
CA LEU A 30 -9.36 -14.81 10.44
C LEU A 30 -9.16 -14.03 9.14
N ALA A 31 -8.42 -12.94 9.15
CA ALA A 31 -8.10 -12.17 7.94
C ALA A 31 -7.25 -13.00 6.96
N ILE A 32 -6.25 -13.75 7.44
CA ILE A 32 -5.45 -14.64 6.60
C ILE A 32 -6.32 -15.75 6.00
N ILE A 33 -7.17 -16.38 6.79
CA ILE A 33 -8.09 -17.44 6.32
C ILE A 33 -9.04 -16.87 5.27
N TYR A 34 -9.60 -15.68 5.50
CA TYR A 34 -10.50 -15.02 4.55
C TYR A 34 -9.82 -14.77 3.20
N VAL A 35 -8.61 -14.20 3.21
CA VAL A 35 -7.84 -13.96 1.97
C VAL A 35 -7.48 -15.28 1.27
N ALA A 36 -7.11 -16.32 2.03
CA ALA A 36 -6.82 -17.62 1.47
C ALA A 36 -8.05 -18.27 0.80
N ILE A 37 -9.23 -18.19 1.43
CA ILE A 37 -10.49 -18.66 0.87
C ILE A 37 -10.83 -17.90 -0.42
N GLN A 38 -10.71 -16.58 -0.43
CA GLN A 38 -10.95 -15.78 -1.64
C GLN A 38 -10.00 -16.17 -2.77
N TYR A 39 -8.72 -16.41 -2.46
CA TYR A 39 -7.74 -16.86 -3.44
C TYR A 39 -8.12 -18.22 -4.04
N VAL A 40 -8.51 -19.17 -3.19
CA VAL A 40 -8.95 -20.51 -3.64
C VAL A 40 -10.18 -20.40 -4.53
N ILE A 41 -11.20 -19.66 -4.11
CA ILE A 41 -12.43 -19.44 -4.91
C ILE A 41 -12.07 -18.83 -6.25
N LEU A 42 -11.25 -17.78 -6.26
CA LEU A 42 -10.84 -17.10 -7.49
C LEU A 42 -10.07 -18.06 -8.43
N THR A 43 -9.19 -18.90 -7.89
CA THR A 43 -8.44 -19.89 -8.66
C THR A 43 -9.37 -20.93 -9.30
N PHE A 44 -10.38 -21.43 -8.56
CA PHE A 44 -11.38 -22.35 -9.11
C PHE A 44 -12.26 -21.67 -10.18
N VAL A 45 -12.74 -20.46 -9.92
CA VAL A 45 -13.54 -19.71 -10.89
C VAL A 45 -12.76 -19.50 -12.19
N MET A 46 -11.49 -19.12 -12.09
CA MET A 46 -10.65 -18.92 -13.28
C MET A 46 -10.38 -20.23 -14.03
N TYR A 47 -10.22 -21.35 -13.34
CA TYR A 47 -10.07 -22.66 -13.98
C TYR A 47 -11.26 -23.02 -14.90
N PHE A 48 -12.49 -22.66 -14.52
CA PHE A 48 -13.69 -22.92 -15.34
C PHE A 48 -13.93 -21.88 -16.43
N ILE A 49 -13.33 -20.68 -16.33
CA ILE A 49 -13.59 -19.58 -17.27
C ILE A 49 -12.57 -19.58 -18.43
N VAL A 50 -11.29 -19.90 -18.16
CA VAL A 50 -10.19 -19.73 -19.12
C VAL A 50 -9.68 -21.07 -19.63
N THR A 51 -8.99 -21.03 -20.78
CA THR A 51 -8.32 -22.24 -21.29
C THR A 51 -7.18 -22.67 -20.37
N PRO A 52 -6.81 -23.97 -20.36
CA PRO A 52 -5.78 -24.49 -19.46
C PRO A 52 -4.44 -23.74 -19.53
N GLU A 53 -4.01 -23.33 -20.71
CA GLU A 53 -2.76 -22.56 -20.91
C GLU A 53 -2.85 -21.16 -20.29
N VAL A 54 -3.98 -20.46 -20.51
CA VAL A 54 -4.26 -19.15 -19.91
C VAL A 54 -4.40 -19.24 -18.40
N PHE A 55 -4.91 -20.36 -17.89
CA PHE A 55 -4.98 -20.64 -16.45
C PHE A 55 -3.59 -20.69 -15.79
N LEU A 56 -2.61 -21.32 -16.44
CA LEU A 56 -1.23 -21.33 -15.93
C LEU A 56 -0.64 -19.91 -15.91
N PHE A 57 -0.84 -19.15 -16.97
CA PHE A 57 -0.42 -17.74 -17.03
C PHE A 57 -1.05 -16.90 -15.90
N TYR A 58 -2.36 -17.05 -15.68
CA TYR A 58 -3.07 -16.41 -14.59
C TYR A 58 -2.43 -16.70 -13.22
N ASN A 59 -2.15 -17.97 -12.93
CA ASN A 59 -1.53 -18.35 -11.65
C ASN A 59 -0.12 -17.78 -11.49
N MET A 60 0.66 -17.73 -12.55
CA MET A 60 1.99 -17.09 -12.54
C MET A 60 1.88 -15.60 -12.24
N LEU A 61 0.97 -14.90 -12.91
CA LEU A 61 0.75 -13.47 -12.74
C LEU A 61 0.25 -13.16 -11.31
N LEU A 62 -0.72 -13.92 -10.82
CA LEU A 62 -1.29 -13.72 -9.49
C LEU A 62 -0.25 -14.00 -8.39
N SER A 63 0.49 -15.11 -8.48
CA SER A 63 1.54 -15.45 -7.52
C SER A 63 2.67 -14.43 -7.53
N SER A 64 3.05 -13.93 -8.71
CA SER A 64 4.07 -12.87 -8.84
C SER A 64 3.60 -11.55 -8.26
N GLY A 65 2.34 -11.18 -8.45
CA GLY A 65 1.73 -9.99 -7.85
C GLY A 65 1.69 -10.06 -6.32
N VAL A 66 1.24 -11.18 -5.76
CA VAL A 66 1.24 -11.42 -4.31
C VAL A 66 2.68 -11.38 -3.76
N THR A 67 3.62 -12.05 -4.41
CA THR A 67 5.04 -12.01 -4.03
C THR A 67 5.56 -10.59 -4.02
N TYR A 68 5.31 -9.82 -5.08
CA TYR A 68 5.77 -8.43 -5.19
C TYR A 68 5.27 -7.57 -4.02
N ILE A 69 3.98 -7.66 -3.69
CA ILE A 69 3.39 -6.93 -2.56
C ILE A 69 4.02 -7.35 -1.23
N LEU A 70 4.18 -8.66 -1.00
CA LEU A 70 4.78 -9.17 0.23
C LEU A 70 6.25 -8.78 0.38
N ILE A 71 7.03 -8.76 -0.71
CA ILE A 71 8.42 -8.33 -0.68
C ILE A 71 8.52 -6.85 -0.32
N VAL A 72 7.72 -6.00 -0.95
CA VAL A 72 7.69 -4.56 -0.65
C VAL A 72 7.36 -4.34 0.82
N TYR A 73 6.43 -5.10 1.35
CA TYR A 73 5.99 -4.97 2.74
C TYR A 73 7.01 -5.50 3.74
N PHE A 74 7.49 -6.74 3.56
CA PHE A 74 8.36 -7.43 4.52
C PHE A 74 9.85 -7.30 4.20
N ALA A 75 10.29 -7.75 3.03
CA ALA A 75 11.71 -7.86 2.72
C ALA A 75 12.40 -6.50 2.66
N VAL A 76 11.77 -5.51 2.02
CA VAL A 76 12.35 -4.16 1.91
C VAL A 76 12.50 -3.51 3.29
N SER A 77 11.51 -3.68 4.17
CA SER A 77 11.56 -3.10 5.51
C SER A 77 12.67 -3.69 6.38
N VAL A 78 13.01 -4.97 6.20
CA VAL A 78 14.04 -5.67 6.99
C VAL A 78 15.43 -5.49 6.43
N VAL A 79 15.60 -5.75 5.13
CA VAL A 79 16.91 -5.74 4.46
C VAL A 79 17.56 -4.35 4.55
N PHE A 80 16.75 -3.30 4.42
CA PHE A 80 17.24 -1.92 4.44
C PHE A 80 17.08 -1.21 5.78
N SER A 81 16.55 -1.87 6.82
CA SER A 81 16.51 -1.35 8.19
C SER A 81 17.91 -1.34 8.82
N GLN A 82 18.17 -0.30 9.60
CA GLN A 82 19.42 -0.18 10.37
C GLN A 82 19.19 -0.08 11.88
N ASN A 83 17.97 -0.32 12.35
CA ASN A 83 17.64 -0.21 13.76
C ASN A 83 18.43 -1.18 14.65
N ASP A 84 18.84 -2.30 14.09
CA ASP A 84 19.67 -3.32 14.72
C ASP A 84 21.17 -3.03 14.64
N PHE A 85 21.59 -1.95 13.96
CA PHE A 85 22.99 -1.63 13.71
C PHE A 85 23.83 -1.57 15.00
N PHE A 86 23.33 -0.88 16.05
CA PHE A 86 24.05 -0.75 17.30
C PHE A 86 24.26 -2.08 18.01
N ILE A 87 23.27 -2.96 17.99
CA ILE A 87 23.38 -4.29 18.60
C ILE A 87 24.37 -5.13 17.79
N MET A 88 24.23 -5.13 16.47
CA MET A 88 25.01 -5.98 15.57
C MET A 88 26.45 -5.51 15.37
N SER A 89 26.72 -4.19 15.45
CA SER A 89 28.05 -3.63 15.26
C SER A 89 29.03 -3.99 16.38
N HIS A 90 28.54 -4.30 17.59
CA HIS A 90 29.36 -4.74 18.72
C HIS A 90 29.68 -6.25 18.71
N LEU A 91 29.02 -7.02 17.85
CA LEU A 91 29.25 -8.45 17.74
C LEU A 91 30.38 -8.72 16.73
N PRO A 92 31.24 -9.74 16.96
CA PRO A 92 32.31 -10.12 16.04
C PRO A 92 31.75 -10.86 14.79
N ILE A 93 30.81 -10.22 14.09
CA ILE A 93 30.11 -10.81 12.95
C ILE A 93 30.35 -9.92 11.71
N SER A 94 30.75 -10.55 10.60
CA SER A 94 30.96 -9.78 9.35
C SER A 94 29.64 -9.22 8.81
N PRO A 95 29.64 -8.00 8.25
CA PRO A 95 28.45 -7.38 7.65
C PRO A 95 27.78 -8.25 6.59
N LYS A 96 28.55 -9.00 5.80
CA LYS A 96 28.04 -9.93 4.80
C LYS A 96 27.11 -10.99 5.40
N ARG A 97 27.45 -11.55 6.58
CA ARG A 97 26.62 -12.55 7.26
C ARG A 97 25.34 -11.94 7.81
N ILE A 98 25.41 -10.71 8.34
CA ILE A 98 24.23 -9.97 8.83
C ILE A 98 23.25 -9.73 7.68
N ILE A 99 23.73 -9.19 6.57
CA ILE A 99 22.88 -8.89 5.39
C ILE A 99 22.33 -10.17 4.76
N MET A 100 23.14 -11.23 4.67
CA MET A 100 22.67 -12.54 4.22
C MET A 100 21.50 -13.05 5.08
N ALA A 101 21.61 -12.98 6.40
CA ALA A 101 20.54 -13.38 7.30
C ALA A 101 19.28 -12.52 7.14
N LYS A 102 19.42 -11.20 6.95
CA LYS A 102 18.30 -10.28 6.67
C LYS A 102 17.58 -10.63 5.37
N ILE A 103 18.30 -10.87 4.28
CA ILE A 103 17.70 -11.23 2.99
C ILE A 103 16.95 -12.56 3.11
N ILE A 104 17.58 -13.60 3.66
CA ILE A 104 16.93 -14.90 3.84
C ILE A 104 15.66 -14.75 4.69
N SER A 105 15.73 -14.07 5.82
CA SER A 105 14.57 -13.88 6.69
C SER A 105 13.43 -13.09 6.04
N GLY A 106 13.75 -12.09 5.21
CA GLY A 106 12.76 -11.30 4.49
C GLY A 106 12.09 -12.04 3.33
N VAL A 107 12.80 -13.01 2.74
CA VAL A 107 12.32 -13.79 1.57
C VAL A 107 11.50 -15.03 1.98
N VAL A 108 11.79 -15.61 3.15
CA VAL A 108 11.15 -16.85 3.62
C VAL A 108 9.62 -16.74 3.68
N LEU A 109 9.07 -15.66 4.27
CA LEU A 109 7.61 -15.53 4.40
C LEU A 109 6.89 -15.40 3.05
N PRO A 110 7.30 -14.52 2.12
CA PRO A 110 6.71 -14.47 0.79
C PRO A 110 6.70 -15.83 0.10
N LEU A 111 7.80 -16.58 0.18
CA LEU A 111 7.90 -17.91 -0.43
C LEU A 111 6.95 -18.93 0.22
N VAL A 112 6.86 -18.95 1.55
CA VAL A 112 5.94 -19.85 2.27
C VAL A 112 4.50 -19.53 1.89
N VAL A 113 4.11 -18.25 1.86
CA VAL A 113 2.74 -17.85 1.49
C VAL A 113 2.43 -18.29 0.06
N VAL A 114 3.32 -18.02 -0.90
CA VAL A 114 3.11 -18.42 -2.30
C VAL A 114 3.08 -19.94 -2.46
N SER A 115 3.90 -20.68 -1.73
CA SER A 115 3.86 -22.16 -1.76
C SER A 115 2.52 -22.70 -1.29
N ILE A 116 1.95 -22.12 -0.23
CA ILE A 116 0.62 -22.50 0.28
C ILE A 116 -0.47 -22.14 -0.74
N LEU A 117 -0.41 -20.92 -1.29
CA LEU A 117 -1.38 -20.46 -2.28
C LEU A 117 -1.32 -21.24 -3.61
N SER A 118 -0.17 -21.82 -3.96
CA SER A 118 -0.04 -22.64 -5.17
C SER A 118 -0.58 -24.09 -5.04
N ILE A 119 -0.99 -24.52 -3.84
CA ILE A 119 -1.55 -25.86 -3.60
C ILE A 119 -2.80 -26.14 -4.46
N PRO A 120 -3.84 -25.26 -4.53
CA PRO A 120 -4.99 -25.49 -5.40
C PRO A 120 -4.60 -25.62 -6.86
N THR A 121 -3.69 -24.79 -7.33
CA THR A 121 -3.16 -24.83 -8.70
C THR A 121 -2.49 -26.19 -8.99
N PHE A 122 -1.71 -26.71 -8.04
CA PHE A 122 -1.09 -28.03 -8.17
C PHE A 122 -2.13 -29.13 -8.44
N PHE A 123 -3.18 -29.18 -7.62
CA PHE A 123 -4.22 -30.19 -7.76
C PHE A 123 -4.99 -30.05 -9.07
N LEU A 124 -5.33 -28.84 -9.49
CA LEU A 124 -6.06 -28.60 -10.74
C LEU A 124 -5.21 -28.97 -11.96
N VAL A 125 -3.93 -28.61 -11.96
CA VAL A 125 -2.99 -28.98 -13.03
C VAL A 125 -2.75 -30.49 -13.07
N TRP A 126 -2.70 -31.15 -11.90
CA TRP A 126 -2.56 -32.61 -11.83
C TRP A 126 -3.79 -33.35 -12.40
N ILE A 127 -5.00 -32.83 -12.15
CA ILE A 127 -6.25 -33.42 -12.67
C ILE A 127 -6.33 -33.26 -14.19
N GLU A 128 -5.93 -32.10 -14.73
CA GLU A 128 -6.07 -31.78 -16.15
C GLU A 128 -4.99 -32.43 -17.01
N TRP A 129 -3.77 -32.53 -16.48
CA TRP A 129 -2.63 -33.09 -17.19
C TRP A 129 -2.05 -34.30 -16.43
N GLU A 130 -0.77 -34.30 -16.21
CA GLU A 130 -0.05 -35.35 -15.50
C GLU A 130 0.65 -34.76 -14.24
N LEU A 131 0.96 -35.63 -13.27
CA LEU A 131 1.70 -35.29 -12.06
C LEU A 131 3.04 -34.59 -12.39
N GLY A 132 3.72 -35.04 -13.45
CA GLY A 132 4.97 -34.46 -13.91
C GLY A 132 4.84 -33.00 -14.32
N MET A 133 3.73 -32.63 -14.97
CA MET A 133 3.43 -31.25 -15.35
C MET A 133 3.09 -30.39 -14.13
N ALA A 134 2.31 -30.91 -13.20
CA ALA A 134 1.99 -30.20 -11.96
C ALA A 134 3.26 -29.85 -11.15
N ILE A 135 4.19 -30.79 -11.03
CA ILE A 135 5.48 -30.56 -10.35
C ILE A 135 6.31 -29.49 -11.10
N LYS A 136 6.43 -29.59 -12.43
CA LYS A 136 7.14 -28.59 -13.25
C LYS A 136 6.54 -27.19 -13.07
N THR A 137 5.22 -27.06 -13.12
CA THR A 137 4.50 -25.79 -12.96
C THR A 137 4.80 -25.13 -11.61
N ILE A 138 4.72 -25.88 -10.51
CA ILE A 138 5.01 -25.36 -9.18
C ILE A 138 6.47 -24.93 -9.04
N LEU A 139 7.40 -25.76 -9.49
CA LEU A 139 8.82 -25.42 -9.45
C LEU A 139 9.09 -24.15 -10.26
N PHE A 140 8.43 -23.98 -11.40
CA PHE A 140 8.56 -22.77 -12.22
C PHE A 140 7.99 -21.54 -11.51
N ILE A 141 6.79 -21.62 -10.92
CA ILE A 141 6.18 -20.54 -10.13
C ILE A 141 7.11 -20.13 -8.99
N LEU A 142 7.64 -21.08 -8.23
CA LEU A 142 8.56 -20.80 -7.12
C LEU A 142 9.87 -20.16 -7.60
N ALA A 143 10.47 -20.69 -8.67
CA ALA A 143 11.72 -20.16 -9.22
C ALA A 143 11.55 -18.71 -9.71
N MET A 144 10.45 -18.40 -10.42
CA MET A 144 10.12 -17.05 -10.86
C MET A 144 9.89 -16.09 -9.69
N ASN A 145 9.21 -16.54 -8.65
CA ASN A 145 8.97 -15.71 -7.46
C ASN A 145 10.26 -15.42 -6.68
N VAL A 146 11.19 -16.38 -6.59
CA VAL A 146 12.53 -16.15 -6.03
C VAL A 146 13.30 -15.17 -6.89
N PHE A 147 13.25 -15.32 -8.21
CA PHE A 147 13.92 -14.41 -9.15
C PHE A 147 13.39 -12.97 -9.01
N ILE A 148 12.07 -12.77 -9.05
CA ILE A 148 11.45 -11.45 -8.88
C ILE A 148 11.87 -10.82 -7.54
N THR A 149 11.90 -11.60 -6.47
CA THR A 149 12.33 -11.16 -5.14
C THR A 149 13.75 -10.63 -5.14
N LEU A 150 14.69 -11.43 -5.64
CA LEU A 150 16.10 -11.09 -5.65
C LEU A 150 16.41 -9.96 -6.63
N PHE A 151 15.72 -9.91 -7.76
CA PHE A 151 15.86 -8.84 -8.75
C PHE A 151 15.40 -7.48 -8.17
N LEU A 152 14.23 -7.44 -7.51
CA LEU A 152 13.76 -6.22 -6.86
C LEU A 152 14.72 -5.76 -5.76
N LEU A 153 15.17 -6.68 -4.90
CA LEU A 153 16.13 -6.35 -3.84
C LEU A 153 17.47 -5.89 -4.41
N PHE A 154 17.92 -6.47 -5.53
CA PHE A 154 19.14 -6.05 -6.23
C PHE A 154 19.01 -4.62 -6.75
N ILE A 155 17.95 -4.29 -7.48
CA ILE A 155 17.71 -2.92 -7.96
C ILE A 155 17.67 -1.94 -6.79
N LEU A 156 16.91 -2.25 -5.74
CA LEU A 156 16.82 -1.37 -4.56
C LEU A 156 18.16 -1.24 -3.81
N SER A 157 19.04 -2.25 -3.88
CA SER A 157 20.37 -2.20 -3.27
C SER A 157 21.29 -1.19 -3.95
N ILE A 158 21.15 -0.99 -5.26
CA ILE A 158 21.93 0.03 -6.01
C ILE A 158 21.65 1.41 -5.43
N PHE A 159 20.39 1.71 -5.09
CA PHE A 159 20.02 2.99 -4.48
C PHE A 159 20.53 3.15 -3.05
N ASN A 160 20.87 2.06 -2.37
CA ASN A 160 21.51 2.15 -1.06
C ASN A 160 22.90 2.78 -1.11
N HIS A 161 23.59 2.65 -2.23
CA HIS A 161 24.89 3.27 -2.46
C HIS A 161 24.82 4.81 -2.38
N PHE A 162 23.71 5.39 -2.84
CA PHE A 162 23.47 6.84 -2.81
C PHE A 162 23.05 7.38 -1.44
N ARG A 163 22.84 6.51 -0.44
CA ARG A 163 22.42 6.93 0.91
C ARG A 163 23.44 7.81 1.62
N THR A 164 24.70 7.70 1.28
CA THR A 164 25.78 8.54 1.83
C THR A 164 25.74 9.96 1.27
N VAL A 165 25.22 10.14 0.06
CA VAL A 165 25.16 11.43 -0.66
C VAL A 165 23.82 12.12 -0.43
N PHE A 166 22.71 11.38 -0.50
CA PHE A 166 21.36 11.91 -0.37
C PHE A 166 20.84 11.81 1.05
N ASN A 167 19.90 12.70 1.40
CA ASN A 167 19.16 12.62 2.64
C ASN A 167 18.36 11.30 2.73
N GLU A 168 18.22 10.77 3.93
CA GLU A 168 17.49 9.52 4.18
C GLU A 168 16.08 9.53 3.58
N THR A 169 15.37 10.65 3.73
CA THR A 169 14.03 10.86 3.14
C THR A 169 14.06 10.76 1.62
N SER A 170 15.09 11.34 0.96
CA SER A 170 15.23 11.29 -0.50
C SER A 170 15.49 9.86 -1.00
N VAL A 171 16.28 9.09 -0.27
CA VAL A 171 16.54 7.68 -0.62
C VAL A 171 15.29 6.82 -0.44
N TYR A 172 14.49 7.05 0.61
CA TYR A 172 13.20 6.38 0.78
C TYR A 172 12.23 6.72 -0.35
N LEU A 173 12.12 7.99 -0.72
CA LEU A 173 11.30 8.43 -1.86
C LEU A 173 11.74 7.79 -3.16
N LEU A 174 13.04 7.80 -3.43
CA LEU A 174 13.58 7.20 -4.63
C LEU A 174 13.24 5.70 -4.71
N ARG A 175 13.39 4.96 -3.60
CA ARG A 175 12.98 3.55 -3.55
C ARG A 175 11.50 3.36 -3.80
N MET A 176 10.64 4.19 -3.22
CA MET A 176 9.20 4.11 -3.45
C MET A 176 8.82 4.41 -4.90
N ILE A 177 9.46 5.40 -5.51
CA ILE A 177 9.27 5.70 -6.94
C ILE A 177 9.71 4.50 -7.79
N VAL A 178 10.87 3.91 -7.51
CA VAL A 178 11.35 2.72 -8.24
C VAL A 178 10.38 1.54 -8.08
N ILE A 179 9.90 1.28 -6.88
CA ILE A 179 8.90 0.23 -6.63
C ILE A 179 7.63 0.52 -7.44
N LEU A 180 7.11 1.75 -7.41
CA LEU A 180 5.93 2.11 -8.17
C LEU A 180 6.15 1.97 -9.68
N VAL A 181 7.28 2.46 -10.18
CA VAL A 181 7.62 2.36 -11.61
C VAL A 181 7.75 0.90 -12.04
N LEU A 182 8.47 0.07 -11.29
CA LEU A 182 8.62 -1.36 -11.62
C LEU A 182 7.30 -2.14 -11.53
N GLY A 183 6.38 -1.74 -10.64
CA GLY A 183 5.07 -2.37 -10.53
C GLY A 183 4.08 -1.90 -11.59
N ILE A 184 4.03 -0.61 -11.87
CA ILE A 184 3.03 -0.01 -12.75
C ILE A 184 3.46 -0.02 -14.23
N SER A 185 4.75 0.19 -14.53
CA SER A 185 5.21 0.32 -15.92
C SER A 185 4.92 -0.91 -16.80
N PRO A 186 5.06 -2.17 -16.33
CA PRO A 186 4.67 -3.32 -17.16
C PRO A 186 3.18 -3.36 -17.44
N ILE A 187 2.35 -3.03 -16.45
CA ILE A 187 0.90 -2.98 -16.59
C ILE A 187 0.51 -1.87 -17.57
N PHE A 188 1.09 -0.68 -17.41
CA PHE A 188 0.83 0.46 -18.28
C PHE A 188 1.25 0.16 -19.73
N TYR A 189 2.45 -0.40 -19.92
CA TYR A 189 2.95 -0.79 -21.24
C TYR A 189 2.04 -1.85 -21.90
N PHE A 190 1.61 -2.86 -21.14
CA PHE A 190 0.66 -3.88 -21.61
C PHE A 190 -0.66 -3.25 -22.06
N VAL A 191 -1.26 -2.39 -21.23
CA VAL A 191 -2.52 -1.72 -21.52
C VAL A 191 -2.40 -0.83 -22.76
N MET A 192 -1.34 -0.04 -22.87
CA MET A 192 -1.12 0.85 -24.02
C MET A 192 -0.95 0.10 -25.34
N ARG A 193 -0.18 -1.00 -25.32
CA ARG A 193 0.07 -1.78 -26.53
C ARG A 193 -1.16 -2.57 -27.01
N ASN A 194 -1.97 -3.06 -26.10
CA ASN A 194 -3.14 -3.89 -26.42
C ASN A 194 -4.46 -3.11 -26.28
N TYR A 195 -4.39 -1.80 -26.30
CA TYR A 195 -5.52 -0.91 -26.09
C TYR A 195 -6.77 -1.28 -26.88
N HIS A 196 -6.67 -1.46 -28.20
CA HIS A 196 -7.81 -1.83 -29.05
C HIS A 196 -8.43 -3.18 -28.69
N ALA A 197 -7.62 -4.18 -28.39
CA ALA A 197 -8.11 -5.51 -28.01
C ALA A 197 -8.81 -5.47 -26.64
N ILE A 198 -8.26 -4.70 -25.70
CA ILE A 198 -8.83 -4.50 -24.36
C ILE A 198 -10.16 -3.74 -24.45
N SER A 199 -10.24 -2.67 -25.25
CA SER A 199 -11.48 -1.91 -25.41
C SER A 199 -12.61 -2.76 -25.99
N VAL A 200 -12.32 -3.56 -27.02
CA VAL A 200 -13.30 -4.51 -27.60
C VAL A 200 -13.75 -5.57 -26.60
N ALA A 201 -12.83 -6.08 -25.77
CA ALA A 201 -13.18 -7.05 -24.74
C ALA A 201 -14.09 -6.44 -23.65
N ILE A 202 -13.87 -5.16 -23.30
CA ILE A 202 -14.69 -4.45 -22.31
C ILE A 202 -16.05 -4.02 -22.89
N GLU A 203 -16.12 -3.60 -24.16
CA GLU A 203 -17.37 -3.24 -24.84
C GLU A 203 -18.38 -4.42 -24.90
N LYS A 204 -17.89 -5.65 -24.93
CA LYS A 204 -18.72 -6.87 -24.92
C LYS A 204 -19.30 -7.21 -23.53
N VAL A 205 -18.94 -6.47 -22.48
CA VAL A 205 -19.48 -6.68 -21.13
C VAL A 205 -20.90 -6.13 -21.07
N ASP A 206 -21.87 -7.02 -21.20
CA ASP A 206 -23.25 -6.74 -20.82
C ASP A 206 -23.41 -7.09 -19.34
N ALA A 207 -23.59 -6.06 -18.50
CA ALA A 207 -23.68 -6.22 -17.04
C ALA A 207 -24.87 -7.09 -16.58
N SER A 208 -25.76 -7.42 -17.51
CA SER A 208 -26.97 -8.22 -17.24
C SER A 208 -26.71 -9.75 -17.23
N THR A 209 -25.60 -10.23 -17.79
CA THR A 209 -25.34 -11.67 -17.92
C THR A 209 -23.96 -12.10 -17.41
N LEU A 210 -23.95 -13.09 -16.51
CA LEU A 210 -22.69 -13.68 -15.98
C LEU A 210 -21.80 -14.27 -17.08
N SER A 211 -22.41 -14.74 -18.18
CA SER A 211 -21.71 -15.30 -19.33
C SER A 211 -20.90 -14.27 -20.12
N SER A 212 -21.40 -13.04 -20.27
CA SER A 212 -20.66 -11.96 -20.95
C SER A 212 -19.47 -11.51 -20.11
N LEU A 213 -19.63 -11.46 -18.80
CA LEU A 213 -18.58 -11.09 -17.86
C LEU A 213 -17.46 -12.15 -17.84
N SER A 214 -17.80 -13.43 -17.85
CA SER A 214 -16.82 -14.52 -17.93
C SER A 214 -16.07 -14.52 -19.27
N ALA A 215 -16.76 -14.29 -20.38
CA ALA A 215 -16.15 -14.20 -21.71
C ALA A 215 -15.17 -13.02 -21.82
N SER A 216 -15.51 -11.87 -21.23
CA SER A 216 -14.65 -10.68 -21.23
C SER A 216 -13.42 -10.86 -20.33
N ILE A 217 -13.56 -11.49 -19.17
CA ILE A 217 -12.44 -11.85 -18.30
C ILE A 217 -11.50 -12.82 -19.04
N SER A 218 -12.04 -13.87 -19.66
CA SER A 218 -11.25 -14.82 -20.46
C SER A 218 -10.50 -14.11 -21.58
N ALA A 219 -11.16 -13.23 -22.35
CA ALA A 219 -10.53 -12.47 -23.41
C ALA A 219 -9.39 -11.55 -22.90
N LEU A 220 -9.55 -10.88 -21.77
CA LEU A 220 -8.50 -10.04 -21.17
C LEU A 220 -7.27 -10.87 -20.77
N PHE A 221 -7.47 -12.02 -20.17
CA PHE A 221 -6.34 -12.91 -19.81
C PHE A 221 -5.68 -13.53 -21.03
N GLU A 222 -6.45 -13.84 -22.08
CA GLU A 222 -5.91 -14.34 -23.34
C GLU A 222 -5.05 -13.26 -24.04
N ILE A 223 -5.49 -11.99 -24.05
CA ILE A 223 -4.69 -10.86 -24.54
C ILE A 223 -3.40 -10.75 -23.71
N GLY A 224 -3.50 -10.85 -22.40
CA GLY A 224 -2.35 -10.84 -21.49
C GLY A 224 -1.38 -11.98 -21.76
N TYR A 225 -1.89 -13.18 -21.95
CA TYR A 225 -1.13 -14.39 -22.30
C TYR A 225 -0.37 -14.20 -23.62
N ARG A 226 -1.06 -13.82 -24.70
CA ARG A 226 -0.44 -13.56 -26.00
C ARG A 226 0.61 -12.46 -25.96
N PHE A 227 0.40 -11.41 -25.15
CA PHE A 227 1.34 -10.30 -25.02
C PHE A 227 2.62 -10.66 -24.26
N THR A 228 2.49 -11.30 -23.10
CA THR A 228 3.65 -11.56 -22.22
C THR A 228 4.44 -12.78 -22.65
N MET A 229 3.78 -13.72 -23.25
CA MET A 229 4.36 -15.03 -23.55
C MET A 229 4.66 -15.24 -25.02
N GLN A 230 4.39 -14.23 -25.88
CA GLN A 230 4.66 -14.30 -27.31
C GLN A 230 5.37 -15.62 -27.70
N GLN A 231 4.64 -16.72 -27.56
CA GLN A 231 5.03 -18.12 -27.87
C GLN A 231 6.22 -18.75 -27.10
N SER A 232 6.92 -18.03 -26.19
CA SER A 232 8.23 -18.54 -25.78
C SER A 232 8.33 -19.18 -24.39
N LEU A 233 7.50 -18.84 -23.40
CA LEU A 233 7.71 -19.38 -22.05
C LEU A 233 6.72 -20.47 -21.63
N VAL A 234 5.43 -20.31 -21.89
CA VAL A 234 4.44 -21.35 -21.53
C VAL A 234 4.35 -22.40 -22.61
N GLU A 235 4.37 -22.03 -23.89
CA GLU A 235 4.47 -23.00 -25.00
C GLU A 235 5.79 -23.76 -24.98
N ALA A 236 6.88 -23.14 -24.50
CA ALA A 236 8.13 -23.82 -24.27
C ALA A 236 8.11 -24.74 -23.03
N LEU A 237 7.26 -24.50 -22.04
CA LEU A 237 7.12 -25.36 -20.86
C LEU A 237 6.32 -26.64 -21.17
N PHE A 238 5.32 -26.55 -22.05
CA PHE A 238 4.46 -27.69 -22.39
C PHE A 238 5.15 -28.76 -23.23
N PRO A 239 5.88 -28.46 -24.32
CA PRO A 239 6.60 -29.45 -25.12
C PRO A 239 8.05 -29.65 -24.71
N MET A 240 8.58 -28.92 -23.70
CA MET A 240 9.98 -29.08 -23.31
C MET A 240 10.29 -30.51 -22.86
N SER A 241 11.26 -31.11 -23.52
CA SER A 241 11.92 -32.30 -23.02
C SER A 241 12.40 -32.08 -21.59
N THR A 242 12.47 -33.12 -20.78
CA THR A 242 12.97 -33.06 -19.41
C THR A 242 14.35 -32.41 -19.32
N ILE A 243 15.19 -32.54 -20.34
CA ILE A 243 16.53 -31.98 -20.45
C ILE A 243 16.44 -30.45 -20.61
N GLN A 244 15.59 -29.91 -21.47
CA GLN A 244 15.41 -28.49 -21.69
C GLN A 244 14.88 -27.79 -20.42
N SER A 245 13.88 -28.39 -19.76
CA SER A 245 13.38 -27.90 -18.48
C SER A 245 14.47 -27.84 -17.42
N PHE A 246 15.33 -28.85 -17.35
CA PHE A 246 16.45 -28.89 -16.41
C PHE A 246 17.48 -27.78 -16.69
N ILE A 247 17.85 -27.55 -17.95
CA ILE A 247 18.73 -26.45 -18.34
C ILE A 247 18.16 -25.11 -17.94
N TYR A 248 16.86 -24.89 -18.20
CA TYR A 248 16.17 -23.67 -17.84
C TYR A 248 16.20 -23.40 -16.31
N PHE A 249 15.81 -24.39 -15.50
CA PHE A 249 15.85 -24.26 -14.04
C PHE A 249 17.27 -24.00 -13.52
N THR A 250 18.27 -24.70 -14.08
CA THR A 250 19.67 -24.49 -13.69
C THR A 250 20.11 -23.05 -13.99
N THR A 251 19.74 -22.51 -15.15
CA THR A 251 20.04 -21.14 -15.54
C THR A 251 19.40 -20.13 -14.58
N VAL A 252 18.10 -20.32 -14.24
CA VAL A 252 17.40 -19.43 -13.29
C VAL A 252 18.04 -19.50 -11.90
N ILE A 253 18.41 -20.69 -11.42
CA ILE A 253 19.09 -20.87 -10.12
C ILE A 253 20.45 -20.16 -10.10
N ILE A 254 21.25 -20.29 -11.15
CA ILE A 254 22.54 -19.58 -11.28
C ILE A 254 22.32 -18.06 -11.24
N LEU A 255 21.35 -17.57 -12.00
CA LEU A 255 21.01 -16.14 -12.02
C LEU A 255 20.55 -15.63 -10.65
N CYS A 256 19.69 -16.38 -9.97
CA CYS A 256 19.27 -16.07 -8.60
C CYS A 256 20.47 -16.04 -7.63
N TYR A 257 21.40 -16.97 -7.75
CA TYR A 257 22.62 -16.98 -6.92
C TYR A 257 23.50 -15.76 -7.17
N VAL A 258 23.68 -15.37 -8.43
CA VAL A 258 24.45 -14.17 -8.81
C VAL A 258 23.81 -12.91 -8.23
N LEU A 259 22.48 -12.75 -8.41
CA LEU A 259 21.72 -11.61 -7.87
C LEU A 259 21.81 -11.56 -6.33
N PHE A 260 21.67 -12.71 -5.68
CA PHE A 260 21.80 -12.82 -4.22
C PHE A 260 23.17 -12.36 -3.72
N LYS A 261 24.24 -12.86 -4.33
CA LYS A 261 25.62 -12.46 -3.99
C LYS A 261 25.88 -10.99 -4.27
N ALA A 262 25.46 -10.47 -5.42
CA ALA A 262 25.61 -9.06 -5.78
C ALA A 262 24.89 -8.15 -4.78
N THR A 263 23.66 -8.47 -4.40
CA THR A 263 22.90 -7.73 -3.39
C THR A 263 23.61 -7.67 -2.05
N ILE A 264 24.15 -8.82 -1.58
CA ILE A 264 24.91 -8.88 -0.32
C ILE A 264 26.14 -7.98 -0.38
N ILE A 265 26.92 -8.04 -1.46
CA ILE A 265 28.14 -7.27 -1.62
C ILE A 265 27.84 -5.77 -1.61
N ILE A 266 26.85 -5.32 -2.38
CA ILE A 266 26.49 -3.91 -2.50
C ILE A 266 26.03 -3.34 -1.14
N ILE A 267 25.15 -4.05 -0.40
CA ILE A 267 24.64 -3.56 0.86
C ILE A 267 25.72 -3.62 1.95
N ALA A 268 26.51 -4.70 1.99
CA ALA A 268 27.55 -4.90 3.01
C ALA A 268 28.71 -3.90 2.88
N ALA A 269 29.03 -3.46 1.67
CA ALA A 269 30.12 -2.49 1.42
C ALA A 269 29.91 -1.17 2.17
N LYS A 270 28.66 -0.74 2.33
CA LYS A 270 28.30 0.54 2.96
C LYS A 270 27.61 0.36 4.34
N TYR A 271 27.66 -0.82 4.92
CA TYR A 271 26.94 -1.16 6.15
C TYR A 271 27.30 -0.24 7.32
N TYR A 272 28.60 -0.07 7.60
CA TYR A 272 29.06 0.79 8.70
C TYR A 272 28.86 2.27 8.43
N GLU A 273 29.17 2.73 7.23
CA GLU A 273 28.98 4.14 6.86
C GLU A 273 27.49 4.55 7.02
N CYS A 274 26.59 3.75 6.49
CA CYS A 274 25.15 4.01 6.61
C CYS A 274 24.63 3.95 8.04
N GLY A 275 25.14 3.02 8.87
CA GLY A 275 24.75 2.90 10.26
C GLY A 275 25.20 4.09 11.13
N LEU A 276 26.41 4.59 10.90
CA LEU A 276 26.94 5.74 11.62
C LEU A 276 26.27 7.07 11.21
N LEU A 277 25.81 7.20 9.95
CA LEU A 277 25.13 8.40 9.48
C LEU A 277 23.78 8.62 10.15
N VAL A 278 23.07 7.55 10.53
CA VAL A 278 21.80 7.65 11.28
C VAL A 278 22.03 8.39 12.61
N ASN A 279 23.15 8.11 13.29
CA ASN A 279 23.47 8.71 14.59
C ASN A 279 23.92 10.19 14.51
N LYS A 280 24.59 10.57 13.40
CA LYS A 280 25.10 11.94 13.26
C LYS A 280 24.02 12.98 13.02
N ARG A 281 22.85 12.56 12.49
CA ARG A 281 21.71 13.42 12.17
C ARG A 281 20.77 13.69 13.34
N GLU A 282 20.78 12.85 14.39
CA GLU A 282 19.99 13.13 15.59
C GLU A 282 20.51 14.32 16.42
N LYS A 283 21.75 14.75 16.20
CA LYS A 283 22.41 15.79 17.04
C LYS A 283 22.18 17.25 16.63
N THR A 284 21.47 17.52 15.55
CA THR A 284 21.16 18.91 15.15
C THR A 284 19.72 19.30 15.43
N THR A 285 19.19 18.98 16.60
CA THR A 285 18.01 19.65 17.10
C THR A 285 18.40 21.07 17.50
N LYS A 286 18.13 22.05 16.63
CA LYS A 286 18.15 23.45 17.04
C LYS A 286 17.19 23.58 18.21
N VAL A 287 17.75 23.75 19.41
CA VAL A 287 16.98 24.10 20.61
C VAL A 287 16.35 25.47 20.34
N TRP A 288 15.07 25.45 20.01
CA TRP A 288 14.31 26.67 19.85
C TRP A 288 13.92 27.19 21.25
N GLY A 289 14.80 27.98 21.83
CA GLY A 289 14.60 28.66 23.15
C GLY A 289 13.65 29.84 23.11
N ARG A 290 12.60 29.83 22.29
CA ARG A 290 11.53 30.84 22.37
C ARG A 290 10.35 30.27 23.14
N GLY A 291 10.03 30.93 24.24
CA GLY A 291 8.94 30.57 25.15
C GLY A 291 7.67 30.14 24.40
N ILE A 292 7.14 29.00 24.75
CA ILE A 292 5.90 28.42 24.19
C ILE A 292 4.75 29.34 24.63
N LYS A 293 4.46 30.36 23.83
CA LYS A 293 3.19 31.08 23.95
C LYS A 293 2.11 30.08 23.48
N GLY A 294 1.11 29.78 24.29
CA GLY A 294 0.03 28.84 24.02
C GLY A 294 -0.89 29.23 22.85
N THR A 295 -0.31 29.79 21.79
CA THR A 295 -0.97 30.18 20.55
C THR A 295 -1.30 28.92 19.72
N TRP A 296 -2.38 28.96 18.97
CA TRP A 296 -2.80 27.90 18.08
C TRP A 296 -1.67 27.42 17.14
N VAL A 297 -0.85 28.36 16.66
CA VAL A 297 0.29 28.08 15.77
C VAL A 297 1.30 27.14 16.41
N ASN A 298 1.55 27.24 17.72
CA ASN A 298 2.50 26.37 18.43
C ASN A 298 2.01 24.91 18.47
N TYR A 299 0.69 24.68 18.58
CA TYR A 299 0.13 23.31 18.52
C TYR A 299 0.26 22.70 17.13
N LEU A 300 0.01 23.48 16.06
CA LEU A 300 0.22 23.04 14.68
C LEU A 300 1.70 22.77 14.42
N GLN A 301 2.59 23.64 14.88
CA GLN A 301 4.04 23.49 14.70
C GLN A 301 4.58 22.25 15.43
N ARG A 302 4.04 21.95 16.62
CA ARG A 302 4.36 20.71 17.34
C ARG A 302 4.01 19.47 16.51
N GLU A 303 2.80 19.40 15.98
CA GLU A 303 2.37 18.27 15.15
C GLU A 303 3.20 18.14 13.86
N TYR A 304 3.53 19.25 13.25
CA TYR A 304 4.43 19.27 12.10
C TYR A 304 5.83 18.74 12.45
N TRP A 305 6.38 19.08 13.62
CA TRP A 305 7.65 18.53 14.08
C TRP A 305 7.58 17.03 14.34
N ILE A 306 6.50 16.52 14.91
CA ILE A 306 6.29 15.08 15.09
C ILE A 306 6.33 14.36 13.73
N LEU A 307 5.68 14.91 12.70
CA LEU A 307 5.74 14.37 11.35
C LEU A 307 7.14 14.46 10.73
N GLN A 308 7.91 15.48 11.09
CA GLN A 308 9.27 15.64 10.59
C GLN A 308 10.33 14.88 11.40
N SER A 309 10.02 14.40 12.60
CA SER A 309 10.99 13.72 13.46
C SER A 309 11.58 12.47 12.82
N GLU A 310 10.76 11.73 12.09
CA GLU A 310 11.14 10.45 11.49
C GLU A 310 11.00 10.47 9.96
N SER A 311 12.00 9.93 9.28
CA SER A 311 11.99 9.85 7.80
C SER A 311 10.80 9.09 7.26
N TYR A 312 10.35 8.06 7.99
CA TYR A 312 9.20 7.26 7.61
C TYR A 312 7.89 8.08 7.67
N PHE A 313 7.71 8.91 8.69
CA PHE A 313 6.52 9.77 8.79
C PHE A 313 6.48 10.82 7.66
N LYS A 314 7.62 11.42 7.32
CA LYS A 314 7.74 12.32 6.15
C LYS A 314 7.32 11.63 4.86
N MET A 315 7.77 10.39 4.66
CA MET A 315 7.39 9.59 3.50
C MET A 315 5.88 9.36 3.44
N GLN A 316 5.22 9.06 4.57
CA GLN A 316 3.77 8.89 4.61
C GLN A 316 3.01 10.18 4.25
N VAL A 317 3.53 11.35 4.64
CA VAL A 317 2.96 12.64 4.22
C VAL A 317 3.01 12.79 2.71
N ILE A 318 4.16 12.48 2.10
CA ILE A 318 4.34 12.59 0.64
C ILE A 318 3.45 11.59 -0.09
N LEU A 319 3.39 10.34 0.40
CA LEU A 319 2.50 9.33 -0.16
C LEU A 319 1.03 9.74 -0.07
N GLY A 320 0.59 10.25 1.09
CA GLY A 320 -0.77 10.75 1.29
C GLY A 320 -1.12 11.93 0.37
N LEU A 321 -0.13 12.79 0.04
CA LEU A 321 -0.31 13.91 -0.87
C LEU A 321 -0.34 13.48 -2.34
N MET A 322 0.47 12.48 -2.74
CA MET A 322 0.67 12.10 -4.13
C MET A 322 -0.26 10.99 -4.63
N LEU A 323 -0.68 10.07 -3.76
CA LEU A 323 -1.47 8.91 -4.15
C LEU A 323 -2.79 9.30 -4.83
N THR A 324 -3.53 10.23 -4.23
CA THR A 324 -4.83 10.69 -4.74
C THR A 324 -4.73 11.35 -6.13
N PRO A 325 -3.83 12.32 -6.37
CA PRO A 325 -3.64 12.91 -7.70
C PRO A 325 -3.18 11.91 -8.75
N ILE A 326 -2.32 10.95 -8.39
CA ILE A 326 -1.87 9.91 -9.32
C ILE A 326 -3.05 9.02 -9.74
N CYS A 327 -3.86 8.56 -8.79
CA CYS A 327 -5.06 7.77 -9.10
C CYS A 327 -6.06 8.56 -9.95
N ALA A 328 -6.28 9.85 -9.64
CA ALA A 328 -7.13 10.75 -10.41
C ALA A 328 -6.62 10.92 -11.85
N PHE A 329 -5.31 11.11 -12.02
CA PHE A 329 -4.69 11.25 -13.34
C PHE A 329 -4.81 9.97 -14.18
N ILE A 330 -4.53 8.81 -13.58
CA ILE A 330 -4.69 7.51 -14.25
C ILE A 330 -6.14 7.29 -14.68
N PHE A 331 -7.10 7.60 -13.81
CA PHE A 331 -8.52 7.49 -14.11
C PHE A 331 -8.92 8.37 -15.32
N LEU A 332 -8.51 9.64 -15.34
CA LEU A 332 -8.82 10.57 -16.42
C LEU A 332 -8.18 10.18 -17.74
N ILE A 333 -6.93 9.73 -17.72
CA ILE A 333 -6.27 9.19 -18.93
C ILE A 333 -7.02 7.97 -19.45
N SER A 334 -7.43 7.06 -18.57
CA SER A 334 -8.16 5.85 -18.96
C SER A 334 -9.48 6.17 -19.65
N ILE A 335 -10.17 7.22 -19.22
CA ILE A 335 -11.38 7.72 -19.87
C ILE A 335 -11.05 8.40 -21.21
N GLN A 336 -10.06 9.30 -21.24
CA GLN A 336 -9.69 10.02 -22.46
C GLN A 336 -9.19 9.08 -23.56
N MET A 337 -8.51 8.01 -23.18
CA MET A 337 -8.09 6.96 -24.10
C MET A 337 -9.21 5.98 -24.47
N ASN A 338 -10.46 6.24 -24.06
CA ASN A 338 -11.60 5.37 -24.28
C ASN A 338 -11.42 3.91 -23.75
N MET A 339 -10.58 3.71 -22.73
CA MET A 339 -10.40 2.41 -22.10
C MET A 339 -11.60 1.99 -21.26
N LEU A 340 -12.38 2.96 -20.79
CA LEU A 340 -13.58 2.79 -19.98
C LEU A 340 -14.81 3.31 -20.74
N LYS A 341 -15.12 2.69 -21.88
CA LYS A 341 -16.22 3.10 -22.77
C LYS A 341 -17.61 2.59 -22.39
N SER A 342 -17.78 1.97 -21.21
CA SER A 342 -19.14 1.58 -20.82
C SER A 342 -20.01 2.82 -20.62
N ASP A 343 -21.22 2.81 -21.17
CA ASP A 343 -22.15 3.95 -21.15
C ASP A 343 -22.39 4.49 -19.74
N TRP A 344 -22.44 3.61 -18.74
CA TRP A 344 -22.59 4.00 -17.34
C TRP A 344 -21.36 4.76 -16.80
N VAL A 345 -20.12 4.42 -17.20
CA VAL A 345 -18.91 5.15 -16.78
C VAL A 345 -18.87 6.53 -17.42
N MET A 346 -19.26 6.64 -18.70
CA MET A 346 -19.25 7.91 -19.41
C MET A 346 -20.35 8.85 -18.91
N ASN A 347 -21.52 8.31 -18.57
CA ASN A 347 -22.63 9.09 -18.04
C ASN A 347 -22.37 9.57 -16.61
N ASP A 348 -21.71 8.75 -15.78
CA ASP A 348 -21.48 9.00 -14.37
C ASP A 348 -20.01 9.35 -14.05
N GLU A 349 -19.19 9.66 -15.06
CA GLU A 349 -17.76 9.94 -14.92
C GLU A 349 -17.44 10.90 -13.77
N ARG A 350 -18.18 11.99 -13.67
CA ARG A 350 -17.99 13.01 -12.63
C ARG A 350 -18.16 12.44 -11.24
N TYR A 351 -19.19 11.65 -11.01
CA TYR A 351 -19.45 11.03 -9.71
C TYR A 351 -18.37 10.01 -9.35
N LEU A 352 -17.97 9.19 -10.34
CA LEU A 352 -16.89 8.22 -10.16
C LEU A 352 -15.57 8.93 -9.80
N PHE A 353 -15.24 10.02 -10.48
CA PHE A 353 -14.08 10.83 -10.15
C PHE A 353 -14.14 11.38 -8.73
N VAL A 354 -15.26 12.00 -8.34
CA VAL A 354 -15.45 12.58 -7.00
C VAL A 354 -15.26 11.53 -5.90
N TYR A 355 -15.91 10.38 -6.02
CA TYR A 355 -15.83 9.32 -5.01
C TYR A 355 -14.47 8.62 -5.02
N LEU A 356 -13.80 8.47 -6.16
CA LEU A 356 -12.44 7.97 -6.22
C LEU A 356 -11.48 8.90 -5.47
N VAL A 357 -11.53 10.21 -5.74
CA VAL A 357 -10.71 11.21 -5.06
C VAL A 357 -11.01 11.24 -3.55
N LEU A 358 -12.28 11.18 -3.16
CA LEU A 358 -12.71 11.14 -1.77
C LEU A 358 -12.14 9.91 -1.05
N LEU A 359 -12.33 8.72 -1.61
CA LEU A 359 -11.87 7.47 -1.02
C LEU A 359 -10.35 7.45 -0.88
N MET A 360 -9.61 7.81 -1.92
CA MET A 360 -8.15 7.82 -1.90
C MET A 360 -7.58 8.85 -0.91
N SER A 361 -8.20 10.04 -0.79
CA SER A 361 -7.76 11.06 0.17
C SER A 361 -8.05 10.68 1.63
N CYS A 362 -9.10 9.89 1.87
CA CYS A 362 -9.45 9.38 3.20
C CYS A 362 -8.58 8.20 3.64
N MET A 363 -7.99 7.43 2.72
CA MET A 363 -7.05 6.33 3.03
C MET A 363 -5.69 6.82 3.55
N ASN A 364 -5.65 7.99 4.17
CA ASN A 364 -4.44 8.58 4.71
C ASN A 364 -4.13 8.03 6.11
N ASN A 365 -3.08 7.21 6.23
CA ASN A 365 -2.61 6.64 7.50
C ASN A 365 -2.21 7.69 8.56
N ILE A 366 -1.98 8.94 8.15
CA ILE A 366 -1.60 10.03 9.06
C ILE A 366 -2.76 10.40 9.98
N SER A 367 -4.01 10.35 9.50
CA SER A 367 -5.19 10.63 10.31
C SER A 367 -5.51 9.51 11.30
N GLY A 368 -5.15 8.27 10.97
CA GLY A 368 -5.42 7.08 11.79
C GLY A 368 -4.47 6.87 12.96
N THR A 369 -3.30 7.53 13.00
CA THR A 369 -2.23 7.25 13.98
C THR A 369 -1.62 8.47 14.67
N PRO A 370 -2.38 9.54 14.94
CA PRO A 370 -1.78 10.79 15.42
C PRO A 370 -1.21 10.71 16.84
N TYR A 371 -1.73 9.83 17.70
CA TYR A 371 -1.24 9.60 19.07
C TYR A 371 -0.18 8.50 19.11
N SER A 372 -0.37 7.42 18.36
CA SER A 372 0.62 6.33 18.27
C SER A 372 1.97 6.82 17.77
N ARG A 373 2.03 7.83 16.90
CA ARG A 373 3.29 8.42 16.41
C ARG A 373 4.11 9.14 17.47
N GLU A 374 3.51 9.56 18.58
CA GLU A 374 4.25 10.19 19.69
C GLU A 374 5.13 9.16 20.42
N GLY A 375 4.79 7.85 20.38
CA GLY A 375 5.58 6.77 20.97
C GLY A 375 5.91 7.02 22.44
N LYS A 376 7.17 6.81 22.80
CA LYS A 376 7.68 7.00 24.17
C LYS A 376 7.48 8.42 24.72
N TYR A 377 7.35 9.43 23.86
CA TYR A 377 7.16 10.84 24.28
C TYR A 377 5.70 11.18 24.61
N TYR A 378 4.77 10.27 24.38
CA TYR A 378 3.36 10.47 24.68
C TYR A 378 3.11 10.76 26.16
N ALA A 379 3.75 10.02 27.07
CA ALA A 379 3.63 10.23 28.51
C ALA A 379 4.06 11.66 28.91
N SER A 380 5.18 12.14 28.36
CA SER A 380 5.66 13.51 28.60
C SER A 380 4.71 14.57 28.03
N SER A 381 4.03 14.27 26.92
CA SER A 381 3.09 15.22 26.32
C SER A 381 1.79 15.37 27.12
N ILE A 382 1.41 14.36 27.90
CA ILE A 382 0.23 14.43 28.80
C ILE A 382 0.55 15.21 30.07
N THR A 383 1.77 15.13 30.58
CA THR A 383 2.19 15.85 31.81
C THR A 383 2.39 17.34 31.58
N LEU A 384 2.56 17.79 30.37
CA LEU A 384 2.70 19.21 30.03
C LEU A 384 1.33 19.91 30.10
N PRO A 385 1.29 21.19 30.53
CA PRO A 385 0.05 21.97 30.69
C PRO A 385 -0.55 22.40 29.33
N PHE A 386 -0.69 21.45 28.42
CA PHE A 386 -1.31 21.66 27.12
C PHE A 386 -2.82 21.44 27.18
N ASN A 387 -3.58 22.25 26.45
CA ASN A 387 -5.00 22.06 26.31
C ASN A 387 -5.30 20.83 25.41
N PRO A 388 -5.92 19.73 25.93
CA PRO A 388 -6.15 18.50 25.17
C PRO A 388 -7.02 18.72 23.92
N ARG A 389 -7.97 19.68 23.99
CA ARG A 389 -8.82 20.05 22.86
C ARG A 389 -7.99 20.68 21.73
N LYS A 390 -7.06 21.59 22.07
CA LYS A 390 -6.19 22.22 21.07
C LYS A 390 -5.22 21.21 20.45
N ILE A 391 -4.68 20.28 21.23
CA ILE A 391 -3.84 19.18 20.72
C ILE A 391 -4.64 18.34 19.70
N TYR A 392 -5.83 17.91 20.07
CA TYR A 392 -6.66 17.11 19.17
C TYR A 392 -6.96 17.83 17.86
N MET A 393 -7.41 19.08 17.95
CA MET A 393 -7.74 19.86 16.76
C MET A 393 -6.51 20.18 15.91
N ALA A 394 -5.34 20.31 16.49
CA ALA A 394 -4.08 20.45 15.73
C ALA A 394 -3.75 19.17 14.94
N LYS A 395 -3.95 18.00 15.55
CA LYS A 395 -3.79 16.71 14.86
C LYS A 395 -4.75 16.56 13.68
N VAL A 396 -6.01 16.90 13.88
CA VAL A 396 -7.04 16.94 12.84
C VAL A 396 -6.67 17.95 11.74
N ALA A 397 -6.27 19.15 12.10
CA ALA A 397 -5.94 20.19 11.13
C ALA A 397 -4.75 19.81 10.24
N VAL A 398 -3.70 19.21 10.80
CA VAL A 398 -2.52 18.79 10.05
C VAL A 398 -2.85 17.62 9.12
N SER A 399 -3.59 16.62 9.57
CA SER A 399 -4.01 15.50 8.69
C SER A 399 -4.97 15.99 7.60
N SER A 400 -5.92 16.85 7.93
CA SER A 400 -6.85 17.44 6.97
C SER A 400 -6.15 18.30 5.93
N SER A 401 -5.14 19.10 6.30
CA SER A 401 -4.41 19.93 5.34
C SER A 401 -3.69 19.09 4.28
N ILE A 402 -3.14 17.93 4.65
CA ILE A 402 -2.49 17.00 3.71
C ILE A 402 -3.53 16.40 2.75
N SER A 403 -4.63 15.87 3.28
CA SER A 403 -5.68 15.27 2.46
C SER A 403 -6.38 16.30 1.56
N VAL A 404 -6.66 17.51 2.07
CA VAL A 404 -7.24 18.60 1.27
C VAL A 404 -6.26 19.06 0.18
N GLY A 405 -4.96 19.12 0.47
CA GLY A 405 -3.95 19.39 -0.55
C GLY A 405 -3.98 18.39 -1.70
N ALA A 406 -4.09 17.10 -1.39
CA ALA A 406 -4.23 16.03 -2.38
C ALA A 406 -5.52 16.17 -3.22
N VAL A 407 -6.65 16.50 -2.58
CA VAL A 407 -7.93 16.77 -3.25
C VAL A 407 -7.80 17.95 -4.21
N LEU A 408 -7.25 19.07 -3.76
CA LEU A 408 -7.08 20.27 -4.59
C LEU A 408 -6.24 19.99 -5.84
N ILE A 409 -5.11 19.29 -5.69
CA ILE A 409 -4.27 18.91 -6.83
C ILE A 409 -5.05 18.02 -7.81
N SER A 410 -5.83 17.06 -7.31
CA SER A 410 -6.64 16.17 -8.15
C SER A 410 -7.70 16.92 -8.94
N TYR A 411 -8.37 17.90 -8.33
CA TYR A 411 -9.37 18.73 -9.03
C TYR A 411 -8.73 19.71 -10.01
N VAL A 412 -7.53 20.22 -9.72
CA VAL A 412 -6.76 20.99 -10.72
C VAL A 412 -6.46 20.13 -11.94
N ILE A 413 -6.04 18.87 -11.75
CA ILE A 413 -5.85 17.94 -12.86
C ILE A 413 -7.15 17.76 -13.64
N TYR A 414 -8.29 17.56 -12.96
CA TYR A 414 -9.61 17.41 -13.60
C TYR A 414 -9.98 18.62 -14.47
N THR A 415 -9.74 19.84 -13.99
CA THR A 415 -10.00 21.06 -14.76
C THR A 415 -9.05 21.21 -15.96
N LEU A 416 -7.78 20.77 -15.84
CA LEU A 416 -6.82 20.76 -16.95
C LEU A 416 -7.24 19.81 -18.08
N PHE A 417 -8.01 18.76 -17.78
CA PHE A 417 -8.64 17.88 -18.78
C PHE A 417 -9.92 18.49 -19.42
N GLY A 418 -10.18 19.78 -19.19
CA GLY A 418 -11.32 20.50 -19.79
C GLY A 418 -12.69 20.17 -19.18
N LYS A 419 -12.72 19.54 -18.00
CA LYS A 419 -13.96 19.06 -17.36
C LYS A 419 -14.43 19.93 -16.18
N GLY A 420 -13.93 21.17 -16.08
CA GLY A 420 -14.28 22.12 -15.03
C GLY A 420 -15.59 22.85 -15.33
N ASP A 421 -16.59 22.70 -14.45
CA ASP A 421 -17.83 23.46 -14.46
C ASP A 421 -18.26 23.85 -13.03
N MET A 422 -19.36 24.62 -12.89
CA MET A 422 -19.87 25.05 -11.60
C MET A 422 -20.23 23.88 -10.67
N ILE A 423 -20.73 22.79 -11.22
CA ILE A 423 -21.09 21.58 -10.46
C ILE A 423 -19.82 20.93 -9.89
N THR A 424 -18.72 20.94 -10.64
CA THR A 424 -17.41 20.44 -10.19
C THR A 424 -16.89 21.22 -8.98
N VAL A 425 -17.09 22.53 -8.94
CA VAL A 425 -16.71 23.37 -7.78
C VAL A 425 -17.54 23.02 -6.53
N LEU A 426 -18.84 22.74 -6.68
CA LEU A 426 -19.69 22.30 -5.58
C LEU A 426 -19.25 20.93 -5.04
N PHE A 427 -18.92 19.98 -5.92
CA PHE A 427 -18.39 18.68 -5.51
C PHE A 427 -17.00 18.78 -4.88
N LEU A 428 -16.15 19.69 -5.33
CA LEU A 428 -14.89 20.00 -4.66
C LEU A 428 -15.15 20.45 -3.20
N PHE A 429 -16.07 21.39 -3.00
CA PHE A 429 -16.43 21.86 -1.66
C PHE A 429 -16.98 20.72 -0.79
N MET A 430 -17.89 19.91 -1.31
CA MET A 430 -18.41 18.71 -0.64
C MET A 430 -17.27 17.75 -0.25
N THR A 431 -16.35 17.47 -1.18
CA THR A 431 -15.23 16.55 -0.95
C THR A 431 -14.31 17.07 0.17
N ILE A 432 -13.99 18.36 0.18
CA ILE A 432 -13.20 19.00 1.24
C ILE A 432 -13.89 18.84 2.60
N LEU A 433 -15.19 19.11 2.69
CA LEU A 433 -15.94 18.99 3.93
C LEU A 433 -15.99 17.54 4.44
N LEU A 434 -16.21 16.56 3.55
CA LEU A 434 -16.23 15.14 3.90
C LEU A 434 -14.86 14.66 4.40
N VAL A 435 -13.78 15.09 3.76
CA VAL A 435 -12.41 14.78 4.20
C VAL A 435 -12.13 15.35 5.59
N ILE A 436 -12.57 16.57 5.85
CA ILE A 436 -12.44 17.19 7.19
C ILE A 436 -13.27 16.40 8.21
N ALA A 437 -14.53 16.10 7.92
CA ALA A 437 -15.41 15.33 8.80
C ALA A 437 -14.84 13.95 9.11
N TYR A 438 -14.32 13.25 8.10
CA TYR A 438 -13.63 11.97 8.24
C TYR A 438 -12.42 12.09 9.18
N ASN A 439 -11.56 13.08 8.95
CA ASN A 439 -10.36 13.31 9.76
C ASN A 439 -10.66 13.79 11.19
N VAL A 440 -11.86 14.33 11.46
CA VAL A 440 -12.33 14.64 12.81
C VAL A 440 -12.65 13.38 13.60
N VAL A 441 -13.14 12.32 12.97
CA VAL A 441 -13.57 11.11 13.65
C VAL A 441 -12.46 10.07 13.79
N THR A 442 -11.63 9.90 12.77
CA THR A 442 -10.55 8.89 12.70
C THR A 442 -9.63 8.87 13.93
N PRO A 443 -9.12 9.99 14.45
CA PRO A 443 -8.20 9.97 15.58
C PRO A 443 -8.79 9.53 16.92
N LEU A 444 -10.12 9.40 17.02
CA LEU A 444 -10.79 9.05 18.29
C LEU A 444 -10.39 7.67 18.81
N TYR A 445 -10.23 6.70 17.91
CA TYR A 445 -9.83 5.36 18.29
C TYR A 445 -8.36 5.31 18.74
N ASP A 446 -7.46 5.91 17.95
CA ASP A 446 -6.03 5.97 18.28
C ASP A 446 -5.77 6.74 19.59
N LYS A 447 -6.59 7.74 19.91
CA LYS A 447 -6.54 8.45 21.21
C LYS A 447 -6.83 7.52 22.39
N LYS A 448 -7.79 6.59 22.24
CA LYS A 448 -8.16 5.65 23.31
C LYS A 448 -7.19 4.48 23.43
N HIS A 449 -6.61 4.05 22.32
CA HIS A 449 -5.77 2.86 22.21
C HIS A 449 -4.47 3.16 21.44
N PRO A 450 -3.63 4.11 21.93
CA PRO A 450 -2.41 4.45 21.23
C PRO A 450 -1.39 3.32 21.32
N PHE A 451 -0.77 2.98 20.20
CA PHE A 451 0.33 2.03 20.16
C PHE A 451 1.67 2.76 20.39
N LEU A 452 2.17 2.72 21.64
CA LEU A 452 3.31 3.52 22.07
C LEU A 452 4.63 2.73 22.11
N ALA A 453 4.57 1.39 22.20
CA ALA A 453 5.72 0.52 22.40
C ALA A 453 6.35 0.07 21.06
N TRP A 454 6.50 0.99 20.10
CA TRP A 454 7.19 0.70 18.85
C TRP A 454 8.69 1.00 18.97
N SER A 455 9.51 0.15 18.37
CA SER A 455 10.96 0.33 18.26
C SER A 455 11.36 0.97 16.94
N ASN A 456 10.54 0.76 15.90
CA ASN A 456 10.73 1.30 14.57
C ASN A 456 9.54 2.19 14.19
N PRO A 457 9.75 3.40 13.65
CA PRO A 457 8.68 4.30 13.21
C PRO A 457 7.67 3.66 12.25
N SER A 458 8.08 2.66 11.46
CA SER A 458 7.16 1.92 10.59
C SER A 458 6.14 1.08 11.36
N GLU A 459 6.45 0.63 12.56
CA GLU A 459 5.55 -0.17 13.39
C GLU A 459 4.37 0.66 13.90
N ALA A 460 4.60 1.96 14.18
CA ALA A 460 3.53 2.88 14.59
C ALA A 460 2.40 2.99 13.56
N ILE A 461 2.68 2.69 12.29
CA ILE A 461 1.74 2.82 11.18
C ILE A 461 1.42 1.46 10.55
N LYS A 462 2.43 0.71 10.06
CA LYS A 462 2.20 -0.52 9.30
C LYS A 462 1.72 -1.70 10.14
N SER A 463 2.37 -1.92 11.27
CA SER A 463 2.09 -3.06 12.15
C SER A 463 1.08 -2.74 13.25
N ASN A 464 0.52 -1.55 13.21
CA ASN A 464 -0.46 -1.10 14.18
C ASN A 464 -1.88 -1.44 13.71
N PRO A 465 -2.55 -2.43 14.31
CA PRO A 465 -3.93 -2.78 13.95
C PRO A 465 -4.91 -1.65 14.23
N THR A 466 -4.54 -0.70 15.12
CA THR A 466 -5.37 0.47 15.42
C THR A 466 -5.55 1.38 14.22
N VAL A 467 -4.62 1.36 13.25
CA VAL A 467 -4.73 2.15 12.01
C VAL A 467 -5.98 1.78 11.23
N LEU A 468 -6.15 0.50 10.96
CA LEU A 468 -7.29 0.01 10.19
C LEU A 468 -8.60 0.30 10.89
N ILE A 469 -8.65 0.06 12.22
CA ILE A 469 -9.84 0.35 13.02
C ILE A 469 -10.11 1.85 13.06
N SER A 470 -9.09 2.68 13.21
CA SER A 470 -9.23 4.15 13.18
C SER A 470 -9.79 4.63 11.84
N LEU A 471 -9.31 4.09 10.72
CA LEU A 471 -9.84 4.41 9.39
C LEU A 471 -11.30 3.97 9.24
N LEU A 472 -11.66 2.81 9.76
CA LEU A 472 -13.04 2.31 9.76
C LEU A 472 -13.99 3.19 10.62
N TYR A 473 -13.48 3.85 11.67
CA TYR A 473 -14.28 4.81 12.46
C TYR A 473 -14.77 6.00 11.64
N GLY A 474 -14.03 6.41 10.61
CA GLY A 474 -14.45 7.45 9.69
C GLY A 474 -15.42 6.97 8.59
N ALA A 475 -15.45 5.67 8.30
CA ALA A 475 -16.25 5.11 7.21
C ALA A 475 -17.74 5.45 7.25
N PRO A 476 -18.45 5.46 8.41
CA PRO A 476 -19.85 5.84 8.49
C PRO A 476 -20.15 7.23 7.90
N VAL A 477 -19.23 8.19 8.04
CA VAL A 477 -19.40 9.55 7.49
C VAL A 477 -19.46 9.48 5.96
N LEU A 478 -18.60 8.67 5.34
CA LEU A 478 -18.56 8.50 3.88
C LEU A 478 -19.78 7.72 3.38
N ILE A 479 -20.16 6.66 4.08
CA ILE A 479 -21.29 5.81 3.72
C ILE A 479 -22.60 6.62 3.77
N ILE A 480 -22.82 7.42 4.80
CA ILE A 480 -24.03 8.26 4.93
C ILE A 480 -24.09 9.27 3.77
N ALA A 481 -22.97 9.91 3.42
CA ALA A 481 -22.92 10.86 2.31
C ALA A 481 -23.19 10.18 0.97
N LEU A 482 -22.66 8.98 0.76
CA LEU A 482 -22.90 8.17 -0.44
C LEU A 482 -24.37 7.76 -0.55
N LEU A 483 -24.95 7.25 0.53
CA LEU A 483 -26.36 6.85 0.56
C LEU A 483 -27.30 8.03 0.30
N LEU A 484 -26.99 9.20 0.87
CA LEU A 484 -27.75 10.42 0.61
C LEU A 484 -27.66 10.81 -0.87
N HIS A 485 -26.47 10.74 -1.48
CA HIS A 485 -26.31 11.03 -2.90
C HIS A 485 -27.09 10.04 -3.77
N LEU A 486 -26.97 8.74 -3.51
CA LEU A 486 -27.74 7.72 -4.24
C LEU A 486 -29.25 7.94 -4.10
N PHE A 487 -29.73 8.31 -2.91
CA PHE A 487 -31.15 8.62 -2.69
C PHE A 487 -31.61 9.81 -3.56
N LEU A 488 -30.82 10.89 -3.65
CA LEU A 488 -31.14 12.05 -4.47
C LEU A 488 -31.12 11.72 -5.97
N LEU A 489 -30.21 10.85 -6.41
CA LEU A 489 -30.16 10.34 -7.79
C LEU A 489 -31.41 9.50 -8.12
N LEU A 490 -31.82 8.61 -7.21
CA LEU A 490 -33.05 7.81 -7.37
C LEU A 490 -34.31 8.67 -7.48
N MET A 491 -34.35 9.79 -6.77
CA MET A 491 -35.43 10.79 -6.85
C MET A 491 -35.36 11.65 -8.13
N LYS A 492 -34.39 11.38 -9.03
CA LYS A 492 -34.17 12.12 -10.29
C LYS A 492 -34.01 13.64 -10.09
N ILE A 493 -33.43 14.06 -8.97
CA ILE A 493 -33.17 15.47 -8.68
C ILE A 493 -32.07 15.98 -9.62
N PRO A 494 -32.20 17.19 -10.20
CA PRO A 494 -31.16 17.75 -11.08
C PRO A 494 -29.78 17.77 -10.41
N PRO A 495 -28.68 17.49 -11.15
CA PRO A 495 -27.33 17.36 -10.58
C PRO A 495 -26.86 18.57 -9.76
N LEU A 496 -27.22 19.79 -10.21
CA LEU A 496 -26.87 21.03 -9.51
C LEU A 496 -27.55 21.11 -8.13
N THR A 497 -28.86 20.85 -8.08
CA THR A 497 -29.64 20.90 -6.84
C THR A 497 -29.22 19.79 -5.88
N ALA A 498 -28.93 18.59 -6.40
CA ALA A 498 -28.40 17.49 -5.60
C ALA A 498 -27.05 17.86 -4.96
N ALA A 499 -26.12 18.44 -5.74
CA ALA A 499 -24.82 18.89 -5.25
C ALA A 499 -24.95 19.96 -4.14
N ILE A 500 -25.87 20.91 -4.29
CA ILE A 500 -26.13 21.94 -3.27
C ILE A 500 -26.68 21.32 -1.98
N ILE A 501 -27.70 20.44 -2.09
CA ILE A 501 -28.32 19.77 -0.93
C ILE A 501 -27.27 18.95 -0.16
N ILE A 502 -26.50 18.13 -0.87
CA ILE A 502 -25.47 17.29 -0.23
C ILE A 502 -24.42 18.16 0.45
N SER A 503 -23.92 19.19 -0.25
CA SER A 503 -22.90 20.09 0.31
C SER A 503 -23.40 20.79 1.60
N PHE A 504 -24.66 21.21 1.62
CA PHE A 504 -25.27 21.84 2.79
C PHE A 504 -25.44 20.86 3.95
N VAL A 505 -25.96 19.65 3.70
CA VAL A 505 -26.11 18.59 4.72
C VAL A 505 -24.75 18.18 5.28
N VAL A 506 -23.75 17.98 4.42
CA VAL A 506 -22.39 17.63 4.83
C VAL A 506 -21.76 18.76 5.67
N LEU A 507 -21.99 20.02 5.33
CA LEU A 507 -21.52 21.16 6.11
C LEU A 507 -22.12 21.13 7.53
N LEU A 508 -23.42 20.96 7.66
CA LEU A 508 -24.09 20.85 8.96
C LEU A 508 -23.56 19.67 9.78
N CYS A 509 -23.45 18.49 9.16
CA CYS A 509 -22.89 17.30 9.79
C CYS A 509 -21.44 17.53 10.26
N THR A 510 -20.62 18.19 9.47
CA THR A 510 -19.22 18.49 9.82
C THR A 510 -19.14 19.42 11.04
N ILE A 511 -19.97 20.46 11.09
CA ILE A 511 -20.03 21.39 12.23
C ILE A 511 -20.50 20.64 13.50
N ILE A 512 -21.53 19.81 13.40
CA ILE A 512 -22.04 19.01 14.53
C ILE A 512 -20.98 18.05 15.04
N LEU A 513 -20.25 17.36 14.14
CA LEU A 513 -19.18 16.45 14.50
C LEU A 513 -18.03 17.17 15.20
N ILE A 514 -17.56 18.31 14.67
CA ILE A 514 -16.53 19.13 15.31
C ILE A 514 -16.96 19.56 16.70
N TYR A 515 -18.19 20.06 16.85
CA TYR A 515 -18.72 20.49 18.15
C TYR A 515 -18.85 19.31 19.12
N GLY A 516 -19.43 18.19 18.69
CA GLY A 516 -19.64 17.00 19.52
C GLY A 516 -18.33 16.38 20.01
N VAL A 517 -17.32 16.28 19.13
CA VAL A 517 -15.99 15.77 19.51
C VAL A 517 -15.27 16.72 20.45
N THR A 518 -15.32 18.03 20.17
CA THR A 518 -14.61 19.02 20.98
C THR A 518 -15.28 19.29 22.34
N SER A 519 -16.61 19.15 22.48
CA SER A 519 -17.33 19.30 23.75
C SER A 519 -16.99 18.17 24.73
N LYS A 520 -16.91 16.92 24.24
CA LYS A 520 -16.49 15.77 25.06
C LYS A 520 -15.07 15.88 25.62
N MET A 521 -14.22 16.71 25.02
CA MET A 521 -12.85 16.91 25.49
C MET A 521 -12.71 17.98 26.58
N LYS A 522 -13.76 18.76 26.86
CA LYS A 522 -13.76 19.72 27.99
C LYS A 522 -13.83 19.00 29.35
N GLY A 523 -14.45 17.82 29.43
CA GLY A 523 -14.62 17.07 30.68
C GLY A 523 -13.36 16.44 31.28
N TYR A 524 -12.24 16.43 30.55
CA TYR A 524 -10.98 15.83 31.04
C TYR A 524 -10.05 16.81 31.80
N VAL A 525 -10.43 18.06 31.95
CA VAL A 525 -9.62 19.09 32.62
C VAL A 525 -10.10 19.33 34.06
N GLY A 526 -11.15 18.66 34.52
CA GLY A 526 -11.84 18.93 35.78
C GLY A 526 -11.98 17.77 36.75
N ASN A 527 -11.23 16.67 36.60
CA ASN A 527 -11.18 15.60 37.60
C ASN A 527 -9.75 15.23 37.94
#